data_617edfbadf14709d073879be92ddb992
#
_entry.id   617edfbadf14709d073879be92ddb992
#
_cell.length_a   1.000
_cell.length_b   1.000
_cell.length_c   1.000
_cell.angle_alpha   90.00
_cell.angle_beta   90.00
_cell.angle_gamma   90.00
#
_symmetry.space_group_name_H-M   'P 1'
#
loop_
_entity.id
_entity.type
_entity.pdbx_description
1 polymer ?
#
loop_
_entity_poly.entity_id
_entity_poly.type
_entity_poly.pdbx_seq_one_letter_code
_entity_poly.pdbx_strand_id
1 'polypeptide(L)'
;MQNTGKKGGITRNIVLTGFTSFFTDISSEMIYPLLQAFVSMIMASNKALLGPILGIIEGIAESTASLLKVYFGYYSDTIQNRKLPAIAGYSASVLAKFLLLLSFFGWYFVLLARFFDRVGKGIRTAPRDALIAESAPKDMQGKAFGFHRGMDFAGATLGALLCFFLVLHFIDPITKTLEDLNSFYTLFLISIIPAVIGVLFLFFIKEKGRQATQTARNKKPHPNLNIRHYDKNLQIFFLAQLIFTLGNSSNQFLLLRSMNLGYTLSTVVLMYLTFNLSTSLLSTAFGSLSDRIGRKNLLIAGYGLYAVVYIAFGFISQKANFLLWFFWPLYGIYFALTEGIEKAFVSDIAPEDSKATALGFYHTIVGIGLLPASIIAGILFSLLPSAPFIFGGALALFTVAILGFFVKEKDRKD
;
A
#
# COMPACT_ATOMS: atom_id res chain seq x y z
N MET A 1 31.05 28.26 -11.89
CA MET A 1 29.62 28.51 -12.14
C MET A 1 28.76 27.40 -11.54
N GLN A 2 28.46 27.51 -10.28
CA GLN A 2 27.58 26.63 -9.51
C GLN A 2 26.54 27.52 -8.86
N ASN A 3 25.27 27.27 -9.06
CA ASN A 3 24.17 27.72 -8.22
C ASN A 3 22.98 28.34 -8.97
N THR A 4 22.21 27.54 -9.70
CA THR A 4 20.88 27.97 -10.20
C THR A 4 19.80 26.90 -10.00
N GLY A 5 19.77 26.20 -8.86
CA GLY A 5 18.75 25.19 -8.56
C GLY A 5 18.28 25.10 -7.11
N LYS A 6 18.75 26.01 -6.23
CA LYS A 6 18.55 25.85 -4.76
C LYS A 6 17.44 26.71 -4.14
N LYS A 7 16.68 27.48 -4.88
CA LYS A 7 15.66 28.39 -4.32
C LYS A 7 14.31 27.75 -4.04
N GLY A 8 14.24 26.58 -3.40
CA GLY A 8 12.93 26.03 -3.03
C GLY A 8 12.92 24.61 -2.45
N GLY A 9 14.08 23.96 -2.27
CA GLY A 9 14.16 22.61 -1.65
C GLY A 9 13.75 21.47 -2.57
N ILE A 10 13.05 21.70 -3.69
CA ILE A 10 12.64 20.69 -4.66
C ILE A 10 13.64 20.72 -5.82
N THR A 11 14.51 19.72 -5.87
CA THR A 11 15.51 19.58 -6.94
C THR A 11 14.93 18.86 -8.16
N ARG A 12 15.64 18.93 -9.30
CA ARG A 12 15.26 18.21 -10.52
C ARG A 12 15.08 16.71 -10.28
N ASN A 13 15.93 16.07 -9.49
CA ASN A 13 15.80 14.65 -9.18
C ASN A 13 14.52 14.34 -8.40
N ILE A 14 14.13 15.20 -7.44
CA ILE A 14 12.88 15.06 -6.66
C ILE A 14 11.67 15.18 -7.61
N VAL A 15 11.70 16.12 -8.54
CA VAL A 15 10.63 16.28 -9.54
C VAL A 15 10.53 15.03 -10.43
N LEU A 16 11.66 14.53 -10.92
CA LEU A 16 11.68 13.33 -11.77
C LEU A 16 11.21 12.09 -11.04
N THR A 17 11.62 11.89 -9.77
CA THR A 17 11.11 10.77 -8.95
C THR A 17 9.62 10.93 -8.64
N GLY A 18 9.15 12.16 -8.43
CA GLY A 18 7.73 12.46 -8.26
C GLY A 18 6.91 12.08 -9.50
N PHE A 19 7.34 12.47 -10.70
CA PHE A 19 6.67 12.06 -11.94
C PHE A 19 6.73 10.55 -12.19
N THR A 20 7.85 9.90 -11.85
CA THR A 20 7.94 8.44 -11.93
C THR A 20 6.87 7.76 -11.09
N SER A 21 6.73 8.15 -9.82
CA SER A 21 5.68 7.62 -8.94
C SER A 21 4.29 7.98 -9.44
N PHE A 22 4.05 9.23 -9.81
CA PHE A 22 2.77 9.70 -10.33
C PHE A 22 2.25 8.83 -11.49
N PHE A 23 3.07 8.64 -12.53
CA PHE A 23 2.67 7.83 -13.68
C PHE A 23 2.57 6.33 -13.36
N THR A 24 3.40 5.82 -12.45
CA THR A 24 3.32 4.43 -11.99
C THR A 24 2.03 4.20 -11.21
N ASP A 25 1.64 5.15 -10.36
CA ASP A 25 0.43 5.03 -9.55
C ASP A 25 -0.83 5.22 -10.40
N ILE A 26 -0.84 6.11 -11.40
CA ILE A 26 -1.90 6.15 -12.43
C ILE A 26 -2.09 4.75 -13.00
N SER A 27 -1.02 4.14 -13.49
CA SER A 27 -1.06 2.83 -14.12
C SER A 27 -1.55 1.72 -13.20
N SER A 28 -1.13 1.71 -11.94
CA SER A 28 -1.48 0.68 -10.97
C SER A 28 -2.92 0.81 -10.50
N GLU A 29 -3.37 2.02 -10.25
CA GLU A 29 -4.73 2.32 -9.77
C GLU A 29 -5.79 2.23 -10.88
N MET A 30 -5.40 2.29 -12.16
CA MET A 30 -6.28 1.92 -13.27
C MET A 30 -6.62 0.42 -13.27
N ILE A 31 -5.75 -0.44 -12.75
CA ILE A 31 -5.94 -1.90 -12.77
C ILE A 31 -6.51 -2.41 -11.44
N TYR A 32 -6.03 -1.87 -10.33
CA TYR A 32 -6.28 -2.42 -9.01
C TYR A 32 -7.76 -2.68 -8.70
N PRO A 33 -8.69 -1.73 -8.91
CA PRO A 33 -10.11 -1.97 -8.63
C PRO A 33 -10.79 -2.91 -9.62
N LEU A 34 -10.13 -3.29 -10.72
CA LEU A 34 -10.67 -4.22 -11.71
C LEU A 34 -10.35 -5.68 -11.42
N LEU A 35 -9.29 -5.94 -10.62
CA LEU A 35 -8.76 -7.30 -10.46
C LEU A 35 -9.77 -8.30 -9.91
N GLN A 36 -10.55 -7.91 -8.87
CA GLN A 36 -11.55 -8.81 -8.29
C GLN A 36 -12.67 -9.13 -9.27
N ALA A 37 -13.09 -8.16 -10.10
CA ALA A 37 -14.11 -8.37 -11.13
C ALA A 37 -13.57 -9.27 -12.24
N PHE A 38 -12.35 -9.02 -12.71
CA PHE A 38 -11.68 -9.83 -13.71
C PHE A 38 -11.48 -11.29 -13.25
N VAL A 39 -10.95 -11.48 -12.02
CA VAL A 39 -10.78 -12.84 -11.46
C VAL A 39 -12.13 -13.53 -11.27
N SER A 40 -13.17 -12.79 -10.84
CA SER A 40 -14.52 -13.33 -10.74
C SER A 40 -15.07 -13.82 -12.11
N MET A 41 -14.74 -13.10 -13.19
CA MET A 41 -15.16 -13.47 -14.55
C MET A 41 -14.45 -14.73 -15.04
N ILE A 42 -13.13 -14.82 -14.94
CA ILE A 42 -12.36 -16.01 -15.37
C ILE A 42 -12.62 -17.23 -14.47
N MET A 43 -13.15 -17.01 -13.26
CA MET A 43 -13.52 -18.07 -12.30
C MET A 43 -15.03 -18.34 -12.28
N ALA A 44 -15.80 -17.88 -13.26
CA ALA A 44 -17.26 -18.00 -13.29
C ALA A 44 -17.77 -19.45 -13.15
N SER A 45 -17.01 -20.43 -13.68
CA SER A 45 -17.29 -21.87 -13.57
C SER A 45 -17.02 -22.44 -12.15
N ASN A 46 -16.26 -21.75 -11.29
CA ASN A 46 -15.87 -22.25 -9.97
C ASN A 46 -15.86 -21.15 -8.91
N LYS A 47 -17.03 -20.57 -8.68
CA LYS A 47 -17.22 -19.43 -7.75
C LYS A 47 -16.81 -19.72 -6.31
N ALA A 48 -16.84 -20.99 -5.88
CA ALA A 48 -16.44 -21.38 -4.52
C ALA A 48 -14.95 -21.11 -4.23
N LEU A 49 -14.10 -21.15 -5.29
CA LEU A 49 -12.66 -20.89 -5.17
C LEU A 49 -12.29 -19.42 -5.33
N LEU A 50 -13.22 -18.53 -5.69
CA LEU A 50 -12.92 -17.11 -5.92
C LEU A 50 -12.26 -16.45 -4.71
N GLY A 51 -12.84 -16.61 -3.53
CA GLY A 51 -12.31 -16.04 -2.28
C GLY A 51 -10.91 -16.55 -1.95
N PRO A 52 -10.67 -17.88 -1.85
CA PRO A 52 -9.34 -18.44 -1.63
C PRO A 52 -8.29 -17.99 -2.66
N ILE A 53 -8.63 -17.97 -3.94
CA ILE A 53 -7.71 -17.55 -5.00
C ILE A 53 -7.36 -16.06 -4.88
N LEU A 54 -8.32 -15.17 -4.64
CA LEU A 54 -8.05 -13.77 -4.36
C LEU A 54 -7.20 -13.59 -3.12
N GLY A 55 -7.46 -14.37 -2.06
CA GLY A 55 -6.68 -14.38 -0.83
C GLY A 55 -5.21 -14.76 -1.07
N ILE A 56 -4.96 -15.78 -1.90
CA ILE A 56 -3.62 -16.21 -2.28
C ILE A 56 -2.92 -15.13 -3.12
N ILE A 57 -3.60 -14.60 -4.15
CA ILE A 57 -3.05 -13.56 -5.03
C ILE A 57 -2.62 -12.35 -4.22
N GLU A 58 -3.50 -11.81 -3.41
CA GLU A 58 -3.23 -10.58 -2.65
C GLU A 58 -2.30 -10.83 -1.46
N GLY A 59 -2.45 -11.96 -0.76
CA GLY A 59 -1.59 -12.32 0.36
C GLY A 59 -0.13 -12.48 -0.05
N ILE A 60 0.15 -13.21 -1.13
CA ILE A 60 1.50 -13.35 -1.67
C ILE A 60 2.04 -12.00 -2.13
N ALA A 61 1.22 -11.22 -2.85
CA ALA A 61 1.62 -9.93 -3.35
C ALA A 61 2.04 -8.96 -2.24
N GLU A 62 1.17 -8.70 -1.26
CA GLU A 62 1.42 -7.72 -0.21
C GLU A 62 2.54 -8.15 0.76
N SER A 63 2.62 -9.44 1.10
CA SER A 63 3.72 -9.99 1.90
C SER A 63 5.06 -9.80 1.20
N THR A 64 5.14 -10.12 -0.09
CA THR A 64 6.36 -9.98 -0.90
C THR A 64 6.86 -8.54 -0.88
N ALA A 65 5.99 -7.57 -1.13
CA ALA A 65 6.38 -6.16 -1.12
C ALA A 65 6.93 -5.71 0.24
N SER A 66 6.31 -6.15 1.32
CA SER A 66 6.71 -5.76 2.68
C SER A 66 8.06 -6.36 3.10
N LEU A 67 8.28 -7.64 2.81
CA LEU A 67 9.53 -8.33 3.14
C LEU A 67 10.72 -7.81 2.30
N LEU A 68 10.52 -7.60 1.00
CA LEU A 68 11.59 -7.17 0.11
C LEU A 68 12.06 -5.73 0.35
N LYS A 69 11.21 -4.84 0.89
CA LYS A 69 11.63 -3.46 1.25
C LYS A 69 12.82 -3.44 2.20
N VAL A 70 12.84 -4.34 3.19
CA VAL A 70 13.93 -4.44 4.16
C VAL A 70 15.23 -4.88 3.49
N TYR A 71 15.16 -5.95 2.68
CA TYR A 71 16.31 -6.50 1.98
C TYR A 71 16.93 -5.52 0.97
N PHE A 72 16.10 -4.94 0.12
CA PHE A 72 16.58 -4.02 -0.92
C PHE A 72 16.98 -2.65 -0.40
N GLY A 73 16.48 -2.23 0.76
CA GLY A 73 17.03 -1.09 1.49
C GLY A 73 18.51 -1.31 1.85
N TYR A 74 18.80 -2.44 2.50
CA TYR A 74 20.17 -2.84 2.83
C TYR A 74 21.05 -3.02 1.59
N TYR A 75 20.56 -3.73 0.57
CA TYR A 75 21.29 -3.96 -0.69
C TYR A 75 21.67 -2.64 -1.38
N SER A 76 20.75 -1.71 -1.48
CA SER A 76 20.97 -0.39 -2.09
C SER A 76 22.03 0.43 -1.32
N ASP A 77 22.07 0.31 0.02
CA ASP A 77 23.11 0.93 0.84
C ASP A 77 24.49 0.32 0.55
N THR A 78 24.53 -0.99 0.30
CA THR A 78 25.78 -1.73 0.06
C THR A 78 26.40 -1.38 -1.30
N ILE A 79 25.61 -1.35 -2.37
CA ILE A 79 26.10 -1.06 -3.72
C ILE A 79 26.32 0.44 -3.99
N GLN A 80 25.88 1.31 -3.06
CA GLN A 80 25.94 2.77 -3.17
C GLN A 80 25.37 3.35 -4.49
N ASN A 81 24.47 2.60 -5.11
CA ASN A 81 23.75 3.00 -6.30
C ASN A 81 22.26 2.95 -6.02
N ARG A 82 21.57 4.09 -6.13
CA ARG A 82 20.14 4.22 -5.87
C ARG A 82 19.32 4.11 -7.15
N LYS A 83 19.88 4.62 -8.24
CA LYS A 83 19.19 4.71 -9.53
C LYS A 83 18.93 3.34 -10.14
N LEU A 84 19.92 2.44 -10.14
CA LEU A 84 19.79 1.12 -10.78
C LEU A 84 18.71 0.24 -10.15
N PRO A 85 18.65 0.05 -8.80
CA PRO A 85 17.55 -0.69 -8.18
C PRO A 85 16.18 -0.01 -8.39
N ALA A 86 16.13 1.33 -8.40
CA ALA A 86 14.90 2.03 -8.71
C ALA A 86 14.41 1.70 -10.13
N ILE A 87 15.28 1.81 -11.16
CA ILE A 87 14.93 1.45 -12.54
C ILE A 87 14.48 -0.02 -12.61
N ALA A 88 15.23 -0.94 -12.03
CA ALA A 88 14.90 -2.37 -12.04
C ALA A 88 13.51 -2.64 -11.42
N GLY A 89 13.21 -2.02 -10.27
CA GLY A 89 11.94 -2.18 -9.60
C GLY A 89 10.75 -1.61 -10.38
N TYR A 90 10.89 -0.42 -10.96
CA TYR A 90 9.83 0.17 -11.79
C TYR A 90 9.66 -0.60 -13.11
N SER A 91 10.75 -1.07 -13.73
CA SER A 91 10.68 -1.91 -14.93
C SER A 91 10.01 -3.26 -14.65
N ALA A 92 10.27 -3.87 -13.50
CA ALA A 92 9.57 -5.10 -13.08
C ALA A 92 8.05 -4.89 -12.97
N SER A 93 7.59 -3.72 -12.47
CA SER A 93 6.17 -3.37 -12.46
C SER A 93 5.58 -3.20 -13.88
N VAL A 94 6.36 -2.69 -14.84
CA VAL A 94 5.93 -2.64 -16.26
C VAL A 94 5.81 -4.05 -16.83
N LEU A 95 6.81 -4.91 -16.63
CA LEU A 95 6.80 -6.30 -17.11
C LEU A 95 5.62 -7.09 -16.50
N ALA A 96 5.29 -6.85 -15.24
CA ALA A 96 4.16 -7.45 -14.57
C ALA A 96 2.83 -7.16 -15.29
N LYS A 97 2.67 -5.98 -15.89
CA LYS A 97 1.45 -5.62 -16.64
C LYS A 97 1.32 -6.41 -17.94
N PHE A 98 2.44 -6.73 -18.60
CA PHE A 98 2.41 -7.65 -19.75
C PHE A 98 1.99 -9.06 -19.34
N LEU A 99 2.34 -9.53 -18.13
CA LEU A 99 1.88 -10.83 -17.62
C LEU A 99 0.35 -10.86 -17.42
N LEU A 100 -0.30 -9.73 -17.10
CA LEU A 100 -1.77 -9.68 -17.06
C LEU A 100 -2.43 -9.97 -18.40
N LEU A 101 -1.78 -9.64 -19.52
CA LEU A 101 -2.29 -9.95 -20.85
C LEU A 101 -2.30 -11.46 -21.14
N LEU A 102 -1.53 -12.25 -20.39
CA LEU A 102 -1.50 -13.71 -20.49
C LEU A 102 -2.54 -14.38 -19.58
N SER A 103 -3.31 -13.61 -18.81
CA SER A 103 -4.27 -14.15 -17.84
C SER A 103 -5.48 -14.86 -18.47
N PHE A 104 -5.65 -14.80 -19.79
CA PHE A 104 -6.62 -15.66 -20.50
C PHE A 104 -6.26 -17.17 -20.41
N PHE A 105 -5.01 -17.51 -20.15
CA PHE A 105 -4.61 -18.90 -19.89
C PHE A 105 -4.99 -19.38 -18.48
N GLY A 106 -5.26 -18.47 -17.54
CA GLY A 106 -5.71 -18.81 -16.18
C GLY A 106 -5.33 -17.77 -15.13
N TRP A 107 -5.97 -17.89 -13.97
CA TRP A 107 -5.80 -16.98 -12.83
C TRP A 107 -4.37 -16.94 -12.28
N TYR A 108 -3.56 -17.97 -12.49
CA TYR A 108 -2.17 -18.02 -12.05
C TYR A 108 -1.28 -16.96 -12.75
N PHE A 109 -1.65 -16.49 -13.94
CA PHE A 109 -0.97 -15.34 -14.55
C PHE A 109 -1.31 -14.02 -13.84
N VAL A 110 -2.52 -13.90 -13.28
CA VAL A 110 -2.83 -12.75 -12.39
C VAL A 110 -1.97 -12.81 -11.14
N LEU A 111 -1.81 -13.98 -10.53
CA LEU A 111 -0.91 -14.18 -9.39
C LEU A 111 0.53 -13.79 -9.74
N LEU A 112 1.06 -14.29 -10.86
CA LEU A 112 2.42 -13.96 -11.30
C LEU A 112 2.59 -12.46 -11.56
N ALA A 113 1.64 -11.84 -12.23
CA ALA A 113 1.67 -10.40 -12.49
C ALA A 113 1.67 -9.60 -11.19
N ARG A 114 0.79 -9.92 -10.24
CA ARG A 114 0.74 -9.27 -8.93
C ARG A 114 2.02 -9.50 -8.13
N PHE A 115 2.55 -10.71 -8.14
CA PHE A 115 3.83 -11.05 -7.49
C PHE A 115 4.97 -10.19 -8.04
N PHE A 116 5.18 -10.17 -9.35
CA PHE A 116 6.26 -9.40 -9.97
C PHE A 116 6.10 -7.88 -9.80
N ASP A 117 4.88 -7.35 -9.84
CA ASP A 117 4.62 -5.96 -9.53
C ASP A 117 5.04 -5.62 -8.09
N ARG A 118 4.72 -6.50 -7.13
CA ARG A 118 5.08 -6.32 -5.73
C ARG A 118 6.56 -6.55 -5.44
N VAL A 119 7.21 -7.47 -6.14
CA VAL A 119 8.68 -7.57 -6.17
C VAL A 119 9.27 -6.24 -6.63
N GLY A 120 8.79 -5.69 -7.74
CA GLY A 120 9.21 -4.38 -8.23
C GLY A 120 9.02 -3.28 -7.18
N LYS A 121 7.88 -3.24 -6.49
CA LYS A 121 7.61 -2.29 -5.40
C LYS A 121 8.58 -2.45 -4.23
N GLY A 122 8.89 -3.69 -3.84
CA GLY A 122 9.86 -4.00 -2.79
C GLY A 122 11.27 -3.53 -3.14
N ILE A 123 11.70 -3.77 -4.40
CA ILE A 123 13.02 -3.36 -4.90
C ILE A 123 13.17 -1.84 -4.93
N ARG A 124 12.17 -1.11 -5.46
CA ARG A 124 12.29 0.33 -5.75
C ARG A 124 12.10 1.26 -4.56
N THR A 125 11.28 0.86 -3.55
CA THR A 125 10.80 1.81 -2.53
C THR A 125 11.95 2.42 -1.72
N ALA A 126 12.80 1.61 -1.10
CA ALA A 126 13.87 2.12 -0.26
C ALA A 126 14.98 2.86 -1.05
N PRO A 127 15.46 2.36 -2.22
CA PRO A 127 16.39 3.12 -3.06
C PRO A 127 15.83 4.47 -3.55
N ARG A 128 14.56 4.52 -3.94
CA ARG A 128 13.87 5.76 -4.32
C ARG A 128 13.85 6.78 -3.18
N ASP A 129 13.45 6.33 -2.00
CA ASP A 129 13.36 7.21 -0.83
C ASP A 129 14.73 7.75 -0.42
N ALA A 130 15.78 6.91 -0.50
CA ALA A 130 17.15 7.34 -0.30
C ALA A 130 17.61 8.37 -1.35
N LEU A 131 17.23 8.18 -2.63
CA LEU A 131 17.53 9.13 -3.70
C LEU A 131 16.87 10.50 -3.46
N ILE A 132 15.64 10.53 -2.97
CA ILE A 132 14.93 11.75 -2.59
C ILE A 132 15.66 12.44 -1.44
N ALA A 133 15.99 11.71 -0.37
CA ALA A 133 16.69 12.24 0.79
C ALA A 133 18.06 12.83 0.43
N GLU A 134 18.82 12.15 -0.42
CA GLU A 134 20.14 12.59 -0.88
C GLU A 134 20.08 13.79 -1.85
N SER A 135 18.96 13.96 -2.55
CA SER A 135 18.73 15.06 -3.47
C SER A 135 18.17 16.32 -2.82
N ALA A 136 17.66 16.22 -1.59
CA ALA A 136 17.09 17.34 -0.82
C ALA A 136 18.15 17.97 0.09
N PRO A 137 18.09 19.32 0.33
CA PRO A 137 18.78 19.94 1.46
C PRO A 137 18.31 19.32 2.78
N LYS A 138 19.23 19.21 3.76
CA LYS A 138 18.93 18.56 5.05
C LYS A 138 17.76 19.20 5.82
N ASP A 139 17.63 20.51 5.73
CA ASP A 139 16.56 21.32 6.32
C ASP A 139 15.24 21.28 5.55
N MET A 140 15.20 20.69 4.35
CA MET A 140 14.03 20.64 3.47
C MET A 140 13.59 19.22 3.08
N GLN A 141 14.07 18.20 3.77
CA GLN A 141 13.71 16.80 3.48
C GLN A 141 12.20 16.55 3.64
N GLY A 142 11.58 17.11 4.66
CA GLY A 142 10.12 17.01 4.84
C GLY A 142 9.33 17.55 3.63
N LYS A 143 9.76 18.69 3.06
CA LYS A 143 9.16 19.26 1.85
C LYS A 143 9.35 18.37 0.62
N ALA A 144 10.52 17.74 0.49
CA ALA A 144 10.83 16.84 -0.61
C ALA A 144 9.97 15.56 -0.57
N PHE A 145 9.88 14.93 0.60
CA PHE A 145 9.01 13.76 0.81
C PHE A 145 7.53 14.12 0.68
N GLY A 146 7.11 15.28 1.20
CA GLY A 146 5.75 15.79 1.05
C GLY A 146 5.35 16.01 -0.40
N PHE A 147 6.23 16.62 -1.21
CA PHE A 147 6.01 16.75 -2.65
C PHE A 147 5.88 15.39 -3.34
N HIS A 148 6.81 14.47 -3.05
CA HIS A 148 6.77 13.13 -3.64
C HIS A 148 5.48 12.40 -3.26
N ARG A 149 5.05 12.46 -1.98
CA ARG A 149 3.81 11.84 -1.52
C ARG A 149 2.57 12.48 -2.17
N GLY A 150 2.60 13.80 -2.38
CA GLY A 150 1.56 14.50 -3.13
C GLY A 150 1.44 13.99 -4.57
N MET A 151 2.57 13.71 -5.23
CA MET A 151 2.58 13.12 -6.57
C MET A 151 2.05 11.68 -6.58
N ASP A 152 2.38 10.85 -5.57
CA ASP A 152 1.83 9.49 -5.39
C ASP A 152 0.29 9.56 -5.32
N PHE A 153 -0.27 10.39 -4.43
CA PHE A 153 -1.71 10.53 -4.27
C PHE A 153 -2.42 11.14 -5.49
N ALA A 154 -1.81 12.12 -6.14
CA ALA A 154 -2.36 12.69 -7.35
C ALA A 154 -2.41 11.63 -8.48
N GLY A 155 -1.37 10.80 -8.58
CA GLY A 155 -1.33 9.66 -9.50
C GLY A 155 -2.41 8.63 -9.19
N ALA A 156 -2.54 8.24 -7.93
CA ALA A 156 -3.54 7.26 -7.49
C ALA A 156 -4.97 7.76 -7.75
N THR A 157 -5.26 9.03 -7.43
CA THR A 157 -6.56 9.64 -7.66
C THR A 157 -6.89 9.71 -9.16
N LEU A 158 -5.94 10.17 -9.98
CA LEU A 158 -6.14 10.24 -11.43
C LEU A 158 -6.27 8.84 -12.05
N GLY A 159 -5.50 7.86 -11.58
CA GLY A 159 -5.61 6.47 -12.03
C GLY A 159 -6.99 5.86 -11.76
N ALA A 160 -7.52 6.03 -10.54
CA ALA A 160 -8.85 5.59 -10.18
C ALA A 160 -9.94 6.32 -10.98
N LEU A 161 -9.77 7.63 -11.22
CA LEU A 161 -10.70 8.41 -12.04
C LEU A 161 -10.69 7.97 -13.51
N LEU A 162 -9.51 7.73 -14.09
CA LEU A 162 -9.39 7.17 -15.44
C LEU A 162 -10.00 5.77 -15.52
N CYS A 163 -9.77 4.92 -14.53
CA CYS A 163 -10.41 3.62 -14.42
C CYS A 163 -11.93 3.76 -14.47
N PHE A 164 -12.51 4.68 -13.69
CA PHE A 164 -13.95 4.93 -13.68
C PHE A 164 -14.49 5.29 -15.06
N PHE A 165 -13.90 6.27 -15.74
CA PHE A 165 -14.37 6.69 -17.07
C PHE A 165 -14.19 5.60 -18.13
N LEU A 166 -13.07 4.86 -18.09
CA LEU A 166 -12.83 3.75 -19.01
C LEU A 166 -13.82 2.59 -18.78
N VAL A 167 -14.11 2.28 -17.52
CA VAL A 167 -15.14 1.27 -17.18
C VAL A 167 -16.50 1.72 -17.70
N LEU A 168 -16.88 3.00 -17.52
CA LEU A 168 -18.14 3.52 -18.07
C LEU A 168 -18.21 3.40 -19.60
N HIS A 169 -17.09 3.61 -20.28
CA HIS A 169 -17.02 3.50 -21.75
C HIS A 169 -17.22 2.06 -22.26
N PHE A 170 -16.71 1.08 -21.50
CA PHE A 170 -16.78 -0.34 -21.85
C PHE A 170 -17.93 -1.11 -21.22
N ILE A 171 -18.75 -0.47 -20.37
CA ILE A 171 -19.94 -1.10 -19.80
C ILE A 171 -21.00 -1.31 -20.88
N ASP A 172 -21.51 -2.53 -20.94
CA ASP A 172 -22.70 -2.82 -21.74
C ASP A 172 -23.91 -2.03 -21.21
N PRO A 173 -24.64 -1.26 -22.06
CA PRO A 173 -25.78 -0.44 -21.65
C PRO A 173 -26.95 -1.25 -21.07
N ILE A 174 -27.08 -2.52 -21.44
CA ILE A 174 -28.19 -3.42 -21.07
C ILE A 174 -27.89 -4.12 -19.75
N THR A 175 -26.75 -4.79 -19.69
CA THR A 175 -26.35 -5.60 -18.53
C THR A 175 -25.71 -4.81 -17.40
N LYS A 176 -25.24 -3.59 -17.69
CA LYS A 176 -24.49 -2.70 -16.78
C LYS A 176 -23.25 -3.37 -16.17
N THR A 177 -22.69 -4.35 -16.84
CA THR A 177 -21.49 -5.10 -16.44
C THR A 177 -20.45 -5.05 -17.54
N LEU A 178 -19.17 -5.23 -17.17
CA LEU A 178 -18.09 -5.54 -18.10
C LEU A 178 -18.18 -7.04 -18.36
N GLU A 179 -18.85 -7.45 -19.44
CA GLU A 179 -19.07 -8.86 -19.77
C GLU A 179 -18.01 -9.41 -20.73
N ASP A 180 -17.23 -8.54 -21.36
CA ASP A 180 -16.24 -8.94 -22.35
C ASP A 180 -14.81 -8.90 -21.78
N LEU A 181 -14.12 -10.04 -21.86
CA LEU A 181 -12.70 -10.16 -21.52
C LEU A 181 -11.83 -9.18 -22.32
N ASN A 182 -12.19 -8.89 -23.57
CA ASN A 182 -11.44 -7.94 -24.41
C ASN A 182 -11.43 -6.53 -23.82
N SER A 183 -12.50 -6.12 -23.15
CA SER A 183 -12.56 -4.83 -22.46
C SER A 183 -11.55 -4.75 -21.32
N PHE A 184 -11.41 -5.82 -20.51
CA PHE A 184 -10.38 -5.88 -19.48
C PHE A 184 -8.96 -5.85 -20.07
N TYR A 185 -8.69 -6.59 -21.14
CA TYR A 185 -7.39 -6.57 -21.81
C TYR A 185 -7.06 -5.21 -22.39
N THR A 186 -8.05 -4.50 -22.96
CA THR A 186 -7.87 -3.13 -23.43
C THR A 186 -7.50 -2.19 -22.29
N LEU A 187 -8.16 -2.31 -21.14
CA LEU A 187 -7.84 -1.54 -19.93
C LEU A 187 -6.42 -1.84 -19.42
N PHE A 188 -6.01 -3.12 -19.41
CA PHE A 188 -4.65 -3.52 -19.04
C PHE A 188 -3.61 -2.96 -20.01
N LEU A 189 -3.85 -2.99 -21.33
CA LEU A 189 -2.97 -2.39 -22.33
C LEU A 189 -2.81 -0.88 -22.14
N ILE A 190 -3.92 -0.15 -21.96
CA ILE A 190 -3.89 1.30 -21.74
C ILE A 190 -3.05 1.63 -20.50
N SER A 191 -3.13 0.82 -19.45
CA SER A 191 -2.38 1.04 -18.20
C SER A 191 -0.87 0.89 -18.35
N ILE A 192 -0.39 0.18 -19.38
CA ILE A 192 1.06 0.05 -19.65
C ILE A 192 1.66 1.39 -20.05
N ILE A 193 0.90 2.24 -20.76
CA ILE A 193 1.39 3.52 -21.26
C ILE A 193 1.93 4.41 -20.12
N PRO A 194 1.15 4.76 -19.10
CA PRO A 194 1.70 5.56 -17.98
C PRO A 194 2.81 4.84 -17.23
N ALA A 195 2.79 3.49 -17.10
CA ALA A 195 3.88 2.78 -16.46
C ALA A 195 5.22 2.95 -17.17
N VAL A 196 5.22 2.85 -18.51
CA VAL A 196 6.42 3.07 -19.34
C VAL A 196 6.90 4.53 -19.21
N ILE A 197 5.99 5.50 -19.30
CA ILE A 197 6.33 6.93 -19.13
C ILE A 197 6.99 7.14 -17.75
N GLY A 198 6.47 6.55 -16.70
CA GLY A 198 7.05 6.63 -15.35
C GLY A 198 8.49 6.12 -15.30
N VAL A 199 8.80 5.00 -15.95
CA VAL A 199 10.17 4.46 -16.03
C VAL A 199 11.09 5.38 -16.81
N LEU A 200 10.62 6.00 -17.90
CA LEU A 200 11.42 6.90 -18.72
C LEU A 200 11.96 8.09 -17.93
N PHE A 201 11.20 8.64 -16.98
CA PHE A 201 11.67 9.74 -16.12
C PHE A 201 12.91 9.36 -15.29
N LEU A 202 13.08 8.09 -14.89
CA LEU A 202 14.24 7.64 -14.12
C LEU A 202 15.55 7.74 -14.90
N PHE A 203 15.52 7.58 -16.21
CA PHE A 203 16.74 7.67 -17.01
C PHE A 203 17.34 9.07 -16.98
N PHE A 204 16.52 10.11 -16.80
CA PHE A 204 16.97 11.51 -16.72
C PHE A 204 17.48 11.92 -15.33
N ILE A 205 17.38 11.06 -14.31
CA ILE A 205 17.92 11.30 -12.97
C ILE A 205 19.45 11.26 -13.04
N LYS A 206 20.08 12.27 -12.46
CA LYS A 206 21.53 12.34 -12.30
C LYS A 206 21.92 11.96 -10.89
N GLU A 207 22.49 10.78 -10.73
CA GLU A 207 23.09 10.36 -9.46
C GLU A 207 24.52 10.94 -9.38
N LYS A 208 24.83 11.61 -8.26
CA LYS A 208 26.22 12.00 -7.99
C LYS A 208 26.95 10.74 -7.59
N GLY A 209 27.88 10.29 -8.43
CA GLY A 209 28.78 9.17 -8.09
C GLY A 209 29.40 9.42 -6.72
N ARG A 210 29.05 8.62 -5.73
CA ARG A 210 29.77 8.59 -4.46
C ARG A 210 31.11 7.92 -4.70
N GLN A 211 32.19 8.68 -4.54
CA GLN A 211 33.47 8.05 -4.27
C GLN A 211 33.29 7.24 -2.99
N ALA A 212 33.53 5.94 -3.08
CA ALA A 212 33.48 5.04 -1.94
C ALA A 212 34.44 5.54 -0.88
N THR A 213 33.94 6.28 0.09
CA THR A 213 34.71 6.57 1.30
C THR A 213 34.98 5.23 1.96
N GLN A 214 36.23 4.92 2.24
CA GLN A 214 36.70 3.64 2.82
C GLN A 214 35.97 3.26 4.13
N THR A 215 35.29 4.18 4.77
CA THR A 215 34.41 3.98 5.94
C THR A 215 33.14 3.18 5.66
N ALA A 216 32.68 3.04 4.39
CA ALA A 216 31.52 2.23 4.05
C ALA A 216 31.82 0.72 3.97
N ARG A 217 33.09 0.31 4.03
CA ARG A 217 33.51 -1.09 4.13
C ARG A 217 33.32 -1.74 5.50
N ASN A 218 33.07 -0.97 6.54
CA ASN A 218 32.65 -1.54 7.83
C ASN A 218 31.21 -2.06 7.64
N LYS A 219 31.12 -3.38 7.47
CA LYS A 219 29.88 -4.14 7.43
C LYS A 219 28.98 -3.63 8.54
N LYS A 220 27.89 -2.86 8.19
CA LYS A 220 26.80 -2.63 9.13
C LYS A 220 26.35 -4.04 9.57
N PRO A 221 26.23 -4.28 10.89
CA PRO A 221 25.76 -5.58 11.35
C PRO A 221 24.41 -5.86 10.69
N HIS A 222 24.16 -7.12 10.30
CA HIS A 222 22.85 -7.54 9.80
C HIS A 222 21.78 -7.07 10.78
N PRO A 223 20.61 -6.61 10.32
CA PRO A 223 19.56 -6.18 11.23
C PRO A 223 19.27 -7.29 12.24
N ASN A 224 19.39 -6.98 13.51
CA ASN A 224 19.08 -7.94 14.55
C ASN A 224 17.57 -8.07 14.69
N LEU A 225 16.97 -9.08 14.07
CA LEU A 225 15.54 -9.35 14.10
C LEU A 225 15.10 -10.10 15.37
N ASN A 226 15.91 -10.10 16.42
CA ASN A 226 15.53 -10.73 17.69
C ASN A 226 14.60 -9.79 18.49
N ILE A 227 13.32 -10.14 18.58
CA ILE A 227 12.29 -9.39 19.32
C ILE A 227 12.65 -9.18 20.80
N ARG A 228 13.41 -10.08 21.41
CA ARG A 228 13.83 -10.00 22.82
C ARG A 228 14.81 -8.86 23.08
N HIS A 229 15.36 -8.26 22.04
CA HIS A 229 16.29 -7.12 22.15
C HIS A 229 15.56 -5.80 22.46
N TYR A 230 14.26 -5.74 22.20
CA TYR A 230 13.43 -4.57 22.44
C TYR A 230 12.77 -4.62 23.82
N ASP A 231 12.40 -3.45 24.35
CA ASP A 231 11.66 -3.36 25.60
C ASP A 231 10.27 -4.03 25.49
N LYS A 232 9.66 -4.34 26.61
CA LYS A 232 8.36 -5.01 26.67
C LYS A 232 7.26 -4.20 25.98
N ASN A 233 7.33 -2.88 26.03
CA ASN A 233 6.35 -1.99 25.42
C ASN A 233 6.32 -2.15 23.89
N LEU A 234 7.51 -2.14 23.26
CA LEU A 234 7.64 -2.34 21.81
C LEU A 234 7.28 -3.78 21.39
N GLN A 235 7.64 -4.77 22.24
CA GLN A 235 7.22 -6.17 21.99
C GLN A 235 5.70 -6.34 21.98
N ILE A 236 5.00 -5.70 22.94
CA ILE A 236 3.53 -5.75 23.02
C ILE A 236 2.92 -5.00 21.81
N PHE A 237 3.49 -3.87 21.40
CA PHE A 237 3.05 -3.17 20.21
C PHE A 237 3.20 -4.04 18.94
N PHE A 238 4.31 -4.73 18.77
CA PHE A 238 4.51 -5.65 17.66
C PHE A 238 3.52 -6.81 17.65
N LEU A 239 3.19 -7.36 18.83
CA LEU A 239 2.16 -8.38 18.95
C LEU A 239 0.77 -7.83 18.57
N ALA A 240 0.43 -6.63 19.06
CA ALA A 240 -0.81 -5.94 18.70
C ALA A 240 -0.90 -5.70 17.19
N GLN A 241 0.21 -5.28 16.57
CA GLN A 241 0.30 -5.07 15.12
C GLN A 241 0.13 -6.36 14.31
N LEU A 242 0.70 -7.48 14.79
CA LEU A 242 0.51 -8.78 14.15
C LEU A 242 -0.98 -9.21 14.21
N ILE A 243 -1.62 -9.07 15.37
CA ILE A 243 -3.03 -9.40 15.56
C ILE A 243 -3.90 -8.52 14.65
N PHE A 244 -3.65 -7.21 14.62
CA PHE A 244 -4.35 -6.31 13.71
C PHE A 244 -4.17 -6.73 12.25
N THR A 245 -2.93 -7.01 11.83
CA THR A 245 -2.61 -7.41 10.46
C THR A 245 -3.34 -8.68 10.05
N LEU A 246 -3.48 -9.66 10.95
CA LEU A 246 -4.24 -10.89 10.70
C LEU A 246 -5.73 -10.62 10.42
N GLY A 247 -6.29 -9.56 10.97
CA GLY A 247 -7.66 -9.10 10.70
C GLY A 247 -7.78 -8.14 9.50
N ASN A 248 -6.66 -7.55 9.07
CA ASN A 248 -6.63 -6.54 8.01
C ASN A 248 -6.41 -7.20 6.64
N SER A 249 -7.50 -7.64 6.04
CA SER A 249 -7.49 -8.26 4.70
C SER A 249 -7.24 -7.25 3.58
N SER A 250 -6.88 -7.76 2.39
CA SER A 250 -6.73 -6.91 1.20
C SER A 250 -8.00 -6.10 0.87
N ASN A 251 -7.83 -4.87 0.41
CA ASN A 251 -8.92 -4.01 -0.09
C ASN A 251 -9.75 -4.66 -1.20
N GLN A 252 -9.22 -5.68 -1.88
CA GLN A 252 -9.97 -6.44 -2.89
C GLN A 252 -11.23 -7.10 -2.32
N PHE A 253 -11.22 -7.48 -1.03
CA PHE A 253 -12.41 -8.05 -0.39
C PHE A 253 -13.51 -7.00 -0.13
N LEU A 254 -13.14 -5.73 0.17
CA LEU A 254 -14.13 -4.64 0.28
C LEU A 254 -14.76 -4.33 -1.08
N LEU A 255 -13.94 -4.30 -2.15
CA LEU A 255 -14.44 -4.13 -3.52
C LEU A 255 -15.39 -5.27 -3.91
N LEU A 256 -14.97 -6.51 -3.66
CA LEU A 256 -15.78 -7.71 -3.94
C LEU A 256 -17.07 -7.72 -3.12
N ARG A 257 -17.03 -7.31 -1.83
CA ARG A 257 -18.21 -7.19 -0.97
C ARG A 257 -19.19 -6.15 -1.50
N SER A 258 -18.69 -5.01 -1.96
CA SER A 258 -19.52 -3.94 -2.53
C SER A 258 -20.26 -4.42 -3.78
N MET A 259 -19.59 -5.20 -4.65
CA MET A 259 -20.25 -5.85 -5.80
C MET A 259 -21.28 -6.90 -5.34
N ASN A 260 -20.95 -7.72 -4.33
CA ASN A 260 -21.86 -8.72 -3.76
C ASN A 260 -23.14 -8.09 -3.17
N LEU A 261 -23.03 -6.85 -2.69
CA LEU A 261 -24.17 -6.05 -2.19
C LEU A 261 -25.00 -5.37 -3.30
N GLY A 262 -24.69 -5.66 -4.59
CA GLY A 262 -25.49 -5.25 -5.74
C GLY A 262 -25.00 -3.99 -6.47
N TYR A 263 -23.84 -3.46 -6.14
CA TYR A 263 -23.27 -2.33 -6.89
C TYR A 263 -22.56 -2.79 -8.15
N THR A 264 -22.67 -1.97 -9.20
CA THR A 264 -21.92 -2.16 -10.45
C THR A 264 -20.44 -1.87 -10.24
N LEU A 265 -19.59 -2.43 -11.10
CA LEU A 265 -18.15 -2.21 -11.04
C LEU A 265 -17.79 -0.71 -11.09
N SER A 266 -18.44 0.07 -11.95
CA SER A 266 -18.20 1.52 -12.04
C SER A 266 -18.50 2.24 -10.73
N THR A 267 -19.61 1.90 -10.06
CA THR A 267 -19.95 2.45 -8.76
C THR A 267 -18.94 2.09 -7.68
N VAL A 268 -18.47 0.83 -7.71
CA VAL A 268 -17.44 0.36 -6.75
C VAL A 268 -16.11 1.07 -6.97
N VAL A 269 -15.72 1.31 -8.23
CA VAL A 269 -14.52 2.12 -8.56
C VAL A 269 -14.67 3.55 -8.03
N LEU A 270 -15.86 4.14 -8.15
CA LEU A 270 -16.12 5.49 -7.63
C LEU A 270 -16.06 5.52 -6.09
N MET A 271 -16.59 4.51 -5.40
CA MET A 271 -16.43 4.37 -3.94
C MET A 271 -14.95 4.24 -3.55
N TYR A 272 -14.17 3.45 -4.27
CA TYR A 272 -12.73 3.32 -4.07
C TYR A 272 -11.99 4.66 -4.29
N LEU A 273 -12.45 5.47 -5.24
CA LEU A 273 -11.94 6.83 -5.43
C LEU A 273 -12.18 7.70 -4.19
N THR A 274 -13.35 7.59 -3.53
CA THR A 274 -13.62 8.35 -2.29
C THR A 274 -12.70 7.94 -1.14
N PHE A 275 -12.36 6.64 -1.04
CA PHE A 275 -11.35 6.12 -0.11
C PHE A 275 -9.98 6.78 -0.34
N ASN A 276 -9.47 6.74 -1.58
CA ASN A 276 -8.18 7.33 -1.93
C ASN A 276 -8.15 8.84 -1.64
N LEU A 277 -9.21 9.54 -2.00
CA LEU A 277 -9.34 10.98 -1.78
C LEU A 277 -9.34 11.32 -0.28
N SER A 278 -10.11 10.61 0.54
CA SER A 278 -10.16 10.81 1.98
C SER A 278 -8.79 10.55 2.63
N THR A 279 -8.12 9.47 2.24
CA THR A 279 -6.76 9.16 2.72
C THR A 279 -5.78 10.27 2.35
N SER A 280 -5.79 10.72 1.10
CA SER A 280 -4.89 11.75 0.59
C SER A 280 -5.04 13.08 1.33
N LEU A 281 -6.26 13.56 1.45
CA LEU A 281 -6.55 14.87 2.05
C LEU A 281 -6.22 14.92 3.55
N LEU A 282 -6.41 13.81 4.26
CA LEU A 282 -6.37 13.79 5.73
C LEU A 282 -5.06 13.26 6.33
N SER A 283 -4.24 12.50 5.56
CA SER A 283 -3.00 11.90 6.09
C SER A 283 -2.05 12.93 6.69
N THR A 284 -1.84 14.07 6.03
CA THR A 284 -0.95 15.15 6.54
C THR A 284 -1.52 15.81 7.79
N ALA A 285 -2.84 16.05 7.82
CA ALA A 285 -3.50 16.66 8.95
C ALA A 285 -3.45 15.77 10.20
N PHE A 286 -3.74 14.47 10.06
CA PHE A 286 -3.65 13.53 11.17
C PHE A 286 -2.21 13.22 11.58
N GLY A 287 -1.26 13.21 10.65
CA GLY A 287 0.16 13.16 10.98
C GLY A 287 0.57 14.31 11.92
N SER A 288 0.20 15.55 11.58
CA SER A 288 0.46 16.73 12.42
C SER A 288 -0.32 16.69 13.75
N LEU A 289 -1.56 16.17 13.73
CA LEU A 289 -2.36 16.02 14.93
C LEU A 289 -1.73 14.99 15.89
N SER A 290 -1.15 13.90 15.34
CA SER A 290 -0.46 12.89 16.14
C SER A 290 0.70 13.44 16.95
N ASP A 291 1.36 14.46 16.40
CA ASP A 291 2.43 15.16 17.10
C ASP A 291 1.93 16.01 18.29
N ARG A 292 0.63 16.32 18.35
CA ARG A 292 0.03 17.15 19.43
C ARG A 292 -0.66 16.33 20.51
N ILE A 293 -1.53 15.40 20.11
CA ILE A 293 -2.40 14.66 21.05
C ILE A 293 -1.88 13.28 21.42
N GLY A 294 -0.74 12.86 20.83
CA GLY A 294 -0.16 11.55 21.07
C GLY A 294 -0.47 10.54 19.96
N ARG A 295 0.53 9.75 19.61
CA ARG A 295 0.42 8.77 18.52
C ARG A 295 -0.42 7.57 18.91
N LYS A 296 -0.30 7.10 20.16
CA LYS A 296 -1.09 5.99 20.70
C LYS A 296 -2.59 6.26 20.59
N ASN A 297 -3.04 7.47 20.98
CA ASN A 297 -4.45 7.84 20.98
C ASN A 297 -5.03 7.82 19.57
N LEU A 298 -4.27 8.32 18.59
CA LEU A 298 -4.69 8.29 17.19
C LEU A 298 -4.70 6.88 16.59
N LEU A 299 -3.75 6.01 16.97
CA LEU A 299 -3.77 4.61 16.55
C LEU A 299 -5.00 3.87 17.14
N ILE A 300 -5.33 4.11 18.41
CA ILE A 300 -6.54 3.56 19.03
C ILE A 300 -7.80 4.05 18.30
N ALA A 301 -7.89 5.35 17.99
CA ALA A 301 -9.00 5.90 17.23
C ALA A 301 -9.08 5.31 15.80
N GLY A 302 -7.93 5.17 15.13
CA GLY A 302 -7.84 4.60 13.79
C GLY A 302 -8.26 3.12 13.74
N TYR A 303 -7.73 2.28 14.63
CA TYR A 303 -8.13 0.87 14.70
C TYR A 303 -9.57 0.68 15.19
N GLY A 304 -10.05 1.56 16.09
CA GLY A 304 -11.46 1.62 16.47
C GLY A 304 -12.37 1.95 15.28
N LEU A 305 -11.99 2.96 14.50
CA LEU A 305 -12.72 3.31 13.26
C LEU A 305 -12.69 2.16 12.24
N TYR A 306 -11.54 1.51 12.05
CA TYR A 306 -11.44 0.30 11.22
C TYR A 306 -12.43 -0.78 11.69
N ALA A 307 -12.48 -1.06 13.00
CA ALA A 307 -13.39 -2.06 13.55
C ALA A 307 -14.85 -1.72 13.25
N VAL A 308 -15.25 -0.45 13.43
CA VAL A 308 -16.61 0.02 13.11
C VAL A 308 -16.91 -0.18 11.61
N VAL A 309 -16.00 0.25 10.73
CA VAL A 309 -16.18 0.12 9.28
C VAL A 309 -16.28 -1.35 8.88
N TYR A 310 -15.35 -2.20 9.35
CA TYR A 310 -15.35 -3.61 8.99
C TYR A 310 -16.59 -4.34 9.51
N ILE A 311 -16.97 -4.14 10.75
CA ILE A 311 -18.20 -4.72 11.31
C ILE A 311 -19.42 -4.24 10.50
N ALA A 312 -19.49 -2.95 10.13
CA ALA A 312 -20.56 -2.43 9.29
C ALA A 312 -20.60 -3.15 7.92
N PHE A 313 -19.45 -3.32 7.23
CA PHE A 313 -19.39 -4.08 5.97
C PHE A 313 -19.88 -5.54 6.13
N GLY A 314 -19.68 -6.13 7.31
CA GLY A 314 -20.20 -7.46 7.64
C GLY A 314 -21.72 -7.49 7.73
N PHE A 315 -22.35 -6.49 8.37
CA PHE A 315 -23.80 -6.47 8.65
C PHE A 315 -24.66 -5.74 7.59
N ILE A 316 -24.06 -4.92 6.71
CA ILE A 316 -24.81 -4.26 5.63
C ILE A 316 -25.46 -5.31 4.73
N SER A 317 -26.78 -5.16 4.54
CA SER A 317 -27.58 -5.93 3.59
C SER A 317 -27.73 -5.20 2.26
N GLN A 318 -28.24 -5.89 1.23
CA GLN A 318 -28.52 -5.28 -0.08
C GLN A 318 -29.54 -4.11 0.00
N LYS A 319 -30.48 -4.16 0.95
CA LYS A 319 -31.46 -3.08 1.16
C LYS A 319 -30.83 -1.82 1.76
N ALA A 320 -29.73 -1.94 2.48
CA ALA A 320 -29.02 -0.85 3.15
C ALA A 320 -27.66 -0.55 2.49
N ASN A 321 -27.43 -0.99 1.26
CA ASN A 321 -26.14 -0.87 0.58
C ASN A 321 -25.69 0.59 0.38
N PHE A 322 -26.64 1.56 0.34
CA PHE A 322 -26.33 3.00 0.26
C PHE A 322 -25.38 3.47 1.36
N LEU A 323 -25.34 2.78 2.50
CA LEU A 323 -24.42 3.08 3.61
C LEU A 323 -22.94 2.87 3.20
N LEU A 324 -22.63 2.10 2.16
CA LEU A 324 -21.27 1.96 1.66
C LEU A 324 -20.69 3.30 1.21
N TRP A 325 -21.49 4.23 0.69
CA TRP A 325 -21.03 5.58 0.36
C TRP A 325 -20.51 6.38 1.55
N PHE A 326 -20.96 6.03 2.74
CA PHE A 326 -20.48 6.61 3.99
C PHE A 326 -19.24 5.85 4.52
N PHE A 327 -19.25 4.52 4.45
CA PHE A 327 -18.18 3.71 5.04
C PHE A 327 -16.90 3.68 4.20
N TRP A 328 -16.95 3.85 2.89
CA TRP A 328 -15.75 3.93 2.05
C TRP A 328 -14.87 5.16 2.38
N PRO A 329 -15.39 6.40 2.49
CA PRO A 329 -14.60 7.53 2.98
C PRO A 329 -14.09 7.34 4.40
N LEU A 330 -14.88 6.76 5.32
CA LEU A 330 -14.44 6.45 6.69
C LEU A 330 -13.28 5.45 6.70
N TYR A 331 -13.28 4.49 5.78
CA TYR A 331 -12.15 3.58 5.61
C TYR A 331 -10.89 4.33 5.17
N GLY A 332 -11.01 5.36 4.34
CA GLY A 332 -9.91 6.25 3.98
C GLY A 332 -9.39 7.07 5.18
N ILE A 333 -10.31 7.52 6.04
CA ILE A 333 -9.94 8.20 7.30
C ILE A 333 -9.14 7.26 8.23
N TYR A 334 -9.55 6.00 8.36
CA TYR A 334 -8.77 5.00 9.10
C TYR A 334 -7.33 4.91 8.57
N PHE A 335 -7.14 4.77 7.26
CA PHE A 335 -5.81 4.73 6.65
C PHE A 335 -4.98 5.98 6.98
N ALA A 336 -5.60 7.14 6.91
CA ALA A 336 -4.95 8.41 7.24
C ALA A 336 -4.54 8.50 8.72
N LEU A 337 -5.32 7.87 9.62
CA LEU A 337 -5.04 7.81 11.06
C LEU A 337 -3.97 6.79 11.44
N THR A 338 -3.60 5.86 10.56
CA THR A 338 -2.74 4.73 10.96
C THR A 338 -1.46 4.62 10.16
N GLU A 339 -1.49 4.62 8.83
CA GLU A 339 -0.37 4.20 7.97
C GLU A 339 0.98 4.91 8.25
N GLY A 340 0.95 6.23 8.45
CA GLY A 340 2.16 7.01 8.78
C GLY A 340 2.49 6.98 10.27
N ILE A 341 1.45 6.95 11.10
CA ILE A 341 1.54 7.09 12.55
C ILE A 341 2.09 5.83 13.21
N GLU A 342 1.79 4.64 12.69
CA GLU A 342 2.38 3.37 13.13
C GLU A 342 3.90 3.38 13.06
N LYS A 343 4.46 3.80 11.93
CA LYS A 343 5.91 3.90 11.72
C LYS A 343 6.55 4.94 12.64
N ALA A 344 5.86 6.05 12.80
CA ALA A 344 6.28 7.12 13.69
C ALA A 344 6.27 6.65 15.15
N PHE A 345 5.25 5.91 15.58
CA PHE A 345 5.15 5.35 16.93
C PHE A 345 6.28 4.34 17.20
N VAL A 346 6.57 3.42 16.26
CA VAL A 346 7.73 2.52 16.36
C VAL A 346 9.03 3.29 16.52
N SER A 347 9.22 4.35 15.73
CA SER A 347 10.42 5.19 15.78
C SER A 347 10.58 5.95 17.10
N ASP A 348 9.46 6.32 17.76
CA ASP A 348 9.49 7.02 19.05
C ASP A 348 9.84 6.11 20.23
N ILE A 349 9.34 4.86 20.20
CA ILE A 349 9.55 3.91 21.29
C ILE A 349 10.90 3.18 21.15
N ALA A 350 11.37 2.99 19.91
CA ALA A 350 12.61 2.28 19.65
C ALA A 350 13.81 3.06 20.18
N PRO A 351 14.86 2.36 20.72
CA PRO A 351 16.12 2.99 21.07
C PRO A 351 16.76 3.72 19.88
N GLU A 352 17.44 4.85 20.12
CA GLU A 352 18.00 5.71 19.08
C GLU A 352 18.94 4.98 18.10
N ASP A 353 19.74 4.04 18.62
CA ASP A 353 20.71 3.24 17.87
C ASP A 353 20.09 2.12 17.03
N SER A 354 18.82 1.76 17.29
CA SER A 354 18.13 0.62 16.68
C SER A 354 16.81 0.99 15.96
N LYS A 355 16.50 2.28 15.79
CA LYS A 355 15.26 2.74 15.13
C LYS A 355 15.06 2.12 13.73
N ALA A 356 16.09 2.10 12.89
CA ALA A 356 16.00 1.53 11.55
C ALA A 356 15.72 0.02 11.60
N THR A 357 16.33 -0.68 12.57
CA THR A 357 16.09 -2.12 12.77
C THR A 357 14.68 -2.40 13.28
N ALA A 358 14.18 -1.59 14.21
CA ALA A 358 12.81 -1.69 14.73
C ALA A 358 11.76 -1.47 13.62
N LEU A 359 11.97 -0.48 12.73
CA LEU A 359 11.12 -0.27 11.55
C LEU A 359 11.21 -1.43 10.57
N GLY A 360 12.40 -2.00 10.37
CA GLY A 360 12.58 -3.21 9.57
C GLY A 360 11.81 -4.40 10.16
N PHE A 361 11.87 -4.59 11.48
CA PHE A 361 11.13 -5.63 12.18
C PHE A 361 9.60 -5.42 12.08
N TYR A 362 9.12 -4.17 12.24
CA TYR A 362 7.73 -3.81 12.02
C TYR A 362 7.26 -4.23 10.61
N HIS A 363 8.01 -3.88 9.56
CA HIS A 363 7.66 -4.28 8.19
C HIS A 363 7.69 -5.79 7.98
N THR A 364 8.58 -6.49 8.66
CA THR A 364 8.66 -7.96 8.63
C THR A 364 7.41 -8.58 9.26
N ILE A 365 6.98 -8.11 10.43
CA ILE A 365 5.77 -8.58 11.12
C ILE A 365 4.53 -8.37 10.25
N VAL A 366 4.36 -7.16 9.71
CA VAL A 366 3.26 -6.85 8.80
C VAL A 366 3.32 -7.76 7.56
N GLY A 367 4.50 -7.92 6.95
CA GLY A 367 4.67 -8.78 5.78
C GLY A 367 4.33 -10.24 6.04
N ILE A 368 4.75 -10.80 7.18
CA ILE A 368 4.42 -12.18 7.56
C ILE A 368 2.91 -12.33 7.83
N GLY A 369 2.29 -11.32 8.44
CA GLY A 369 0.87 -11.35 8.78
C GLY A 369 -0.08 -11.22 7.59
N LEU A 370 0.31 -10.48 6.54
CA LEU A 370 -0.57 -10.18 5.39
C LEU A 370 -0.95 -11.43 4.56
N LEU A 371 -0.03 -12.39 4.41
CA LEU A 371 -0.33 -13.63 3.67
C LEU A 371 -1.42 -14.46 4.37
N PRO A 372 -1.25 -14.87 5.64
CA PRO A 372 -2.32 -15.62 6.33
C PRO A 372 -3.61 -14.78 6.46
N ALA A 373 -3.54 -13.47 6.67
CA ALA A 373 -4.70 -12.59 6.73
C ALA A 373 -5.56 -12.69 5.46
N SER A 374 -4.93 -12.56 4.29
CA SER A 374 -5.63 -12.61 3.01
C SER A 374 -6.16 -14.01 2.68
N ILE A 375 -5.44 -15.08 3.03
CA ILE A 375 -5.90 -16.45 2.87
C ILE A 375 -7.12 -16.72 3.77
N ILE A 376 -7.04 -16.35 5.05
CA ILE A 376 -8.15 -16.49 6.02
C ILE A 376 -9.37 -15.71 5.50
N ALA A 377 -9.19 -14.47 5.08
CA ALA A 377 -10.27 -13.65 4.53
C ALA A 377 -10.90 -14.28 3.28
N GLY A 378 -10.09 -14.86 2.40
CA GLY A 378 -10.56 -15.55 1.20
C GLY A 378 -11.41 -16.78 1.52
N ILE A 379 -10.97 -17.61 2.46
CA ILE A 379 -11.72 -18.80 2.93
C ILE A 379 -13.03 -18.34 3.59
N LEU A 380 -12.96 -17.40 4.52
CA LEU A 380 -14.13 -16.89 5.22
C LEU A 380 -15.14 -16.26 4.24
N PHE A 381 -14.66 -15.51 3.23
CA PHE A 381 -15.53 -14.92 2.20
C PHE A 381 -16.28 -15.96 1.38
N SER A 382 -15.64 -17.11 1.10
CA SER A 382 -16.30 -18.21 0.36
C SER A 382 -17.36 -18.93 1.18
N LEU A 383 -17.16 -18.99 2.52
CA LEU A 383 -18.14 -19.57 3.44
C LEU A 383 -19.32 -18.63 3.64
N LEU A 384 -19.03 -17.38 3.94
CA LEU A 384 -20.01 -16.30 4.14
C LEU A 384 -19.37 -14.96 3.79
N PRO A 385 -19.88 -14.21 2.78
CA PRO A 385 -19.26 -12.95 2.33
C PRO A 385 -19.12 -11.85 3.39
N SER A 386 -19.83 -11.95 4.51
CA SER A 386 -19.72 -11.05 5.67
C SER A 386 -18.64 -11.46 6.68
N ALA A 387 -18.28 -12.75 6.71
CA ALA A 387 -17.43 -13.31 7.77
C ALA A 387 -16.04 -12.68 7.88
N PRO A 388 -15.28 -12.40 6.81
CA PRO A 388 -13.96 -11.78 6.95
C PRO A 388 -14.01 -10.40 7.59
N PHE A 389 -15.09 -9.64 7.38
CA PHE A 389 -15.27 -8.31 7.95
C PHE A 389 -15.58 -8.36 9.44
N ILE A 390 -16.42 -9.29 9.87
CA ILE A 390 -16.70 -9.50 11.30
C ILE A 390 -15.43 -9.98 12.02
N PHE A 391 -14.70 -10.92 11.42
CA PHE A 391 -13.44 -11.43 11.95
C PHE A 391 -12.39 -10.32 12.07
N GLY A 392 -12.17 -9.53 11.00
CA GLY A 392 -11.22 -8.42 10.99
C GLY A 392 -11.59 -7.33 11.99
N GLY A 393 -12.87 -6.99 12.09
CA GLY A 393 -13.36 -6.02 13.08
C GLY A 393 -13.17 -6.49 14.51
N ALA A 394 -13.40 -7.79 14.80
CA ALA A 394 -13.15 -8.36 16.13
C ALA A 394 -11.67 -8.31 16.52
N LEU A 395 -10.76 -8.67 15.60
CA LEU A 395 -9.31 -8.56 15.85
C LEU A 395 -8.85 -7.12 16.04
N ALA A 396 -9.44 -6.16 15.31
CA ALA A 396 -9.16 -4.76 15.50
C ALA A 396 -9.60 -4.25 16.88
N LEU A 397 -10.79 -4.63 17.37
CA LEU A 397 -11.24 -4.32 18.74
C LEU A 397 -10.30 -4.92 19.79
N PHE A 398 -9.85 -6.16 19.57
CA PHE A 398 -8.89 -6.78 20.47
C PHE A 398 -7.55 -6.04 20.47
N THR A 399 -7.09 -5.59 19.31
CA THR A 399 -5.89 -4.75 19.17
C THR A 399 -6.05 -3.41 19.91
N VAL A 400 -7.22 -2.75 19.78
CA VAL A 400 -7.55 -1.53 20.53
C VAL A 400 -7.42 -1.76 22.04
N ALA A 401 -7.94 -2.87 22.55
CA ALA A 401 -7.83 -3.23 23.97
C ALA A 401 -6.36 -3.42 24.38
N ILE A 402 -5.56 -4.17 23.60
CA ILE A 402 -4.12 -4.34 23.88
C ILE A 402 -3.41 -2.99 23.92
N LEU A 403 -3.62 -2.12 22.93
CA LEU A 403 -2.99 -0.81 22.90
C LEU A 403 -3.44 0.06 24.09
N GLY A 404 -4.72 0.03 24.42
CA GLY A 404 -5.29 0.82 25.51
C GLY A 404 -4.68 0.47 26.86
N PHE A 405 -4.63 -0.82 27.20
CA PHE A 405 -4.27 -1.31 28.53
C PHE A 405 -2.78 -1.61 28.71
N PHE A 406 -2.09 -2.08 27.68
CA PHE A 406 -0.74 -2.64 27.83
C PHE A 406 0.38 -1.84 27.17
N VAL A 407 0.07 -0.98 26.19
CA VAL A 407 1.09 -0.15 25.51
C VAL A 407 1.14 1.23 26.16
N LYS A 408 2.34 1.69 26.47
CA LYS A 408 2.58 3.04 27.02
C LYS A 408 3.15 3.95 25.95
N GLU A 409 2.72 5.19 25.93
CA GLU A 409 3.36 6.24 25.14
C GLU A 409 4.57 6.79 25.91
N LYS A 410 5.65 7.12 25.20
CA LYS A 410 6.82 7.75 25.82
C LYS A 410 6.44 9.18 26.22
N ASP A 411 6.71 9.56 27.46
CA ASP A 411 6.47 10.92 27.93
C ASP A 411 7.34 11.89 27.11
N ARG A 412 6.69 12.90 26.51
CA ARG A 412 7.35 13.89 25.63
C ARG A 412 8.11 14.97 26.38
N LYS A 413 8.27 14.83 27.68
CA LYS A 413 8.93 15.83 28.56
C LYS A 413 10.39 15.51 28.87
N ASP A 414 10.89 14.41 28.38
CA ASP A 414 12.28 13.98 28.42
C ASP A 414 12.84 13.92 26.98
#